data_98bd697a76ab0ed6b004200d6aeceeb3
#
_entry.id   98bd697a76ab0ed6b004200d6aeceeb3
#
_cell.length_a   1.000
_cell.length_b   1.000
_cell.length_c   1.000
_cell.angle_alpha   90.00
_cell.angle_beta   90.00
_cell.angle_gamma   90.00
#
_symmetry.space_group_name_H-M   'P 1'
#
loop_
_entity.id
_entity.type
_entity.pdbx_description
1 polymer ?
#
loop_
_entity_poly.entity_id
_entity_poly.type
_entity_poly.pdbx_seq_one_letter_code
_entity_poly.pdbx_strand_id
1 'polypeptide(L)'
;MIYWLNGAYGVGKTTVAEALQPQLHNAHIFDPELIGNGIRDNYPANLFRETFEEYPLWLETNYRLLKDLYERYEGDIVVPMTLLREGSYAAIIQRLLDEGIPMKYVYLDADEATLKHRMIDSGREEPDSWCVRHIPACLAVQTADTHAIHIDTVGRTPEDISQEIAALT
;
A
#
# COMPACT_ATOMS: atom_id res chain seq x y z
N MET A 1 12.01 -10.98 2.68
CA MET A 1 10.61 -10.91 3.17
C MET A 1 9.89 -9.79 2.45
N ILE A 2 8.54 -9.84 2.34
CA ILE A 2 7.74 -8.72 1.79
C ILE A 2 7.03 -8.00 2.94
N TYR A 3 7.10 -6.66 2.94
CA TYR A 3 6.36 -5.78 3.85
C TYR A 3 5.36 -4.98 3.02
N TRP A 4 4.08 -5.36 3.08
CA TRP A 4 3.02 -4.61 2.41
C TRP A 4 2.42 -3.60 3.37
N LEU A 5 2.52 -2.32 3.03
CA LEU A 5 1.96 -1.21 3.79
C LEU A 5 0.68 -0.74 3.13
N ASN A 6 -0.47 -1.21 3.62
CA ASN A 6 -1.80 -0.74 3.24
C ASN A 6 -2.21 0.48 4.07
N GLY A 7 -3.30 1.10 3.74
CA GLY A 7 -3.86 2.24 4.45
C GLY A 7 -4.43 3.31 3.51
N ALA A 8 -5.15 4.25 4.08
CA ALA A 8 -5.82 5.31 3.34
C ALA A 8 -4.85 6.22 2.55
N TYR A 9 -5.38 6.91 1.55
CA TYR A 9 -4.67 8.03 0.92
C TYR A 9 -4.34 9.08 1.98
N GLY A 10 -3.12 9.60 1.96
CA GLY A 10 -2.65 10.58 2.95
C GLY A 10 -2.20 10.00 4.30
N VAL A 11 -2.30 8.69 4.55
CA VAL A 11 -1.88 8.09 5.83
C VAL A 11 -0.36 8.11 6.04
N GLY A 12 0.43 8.21 4.95
CA GLY A 12 1.89 8.31 5.00
C GLY A 12 2.63 7.03 4.59
N LYS A 13 2.01 6.12 3.83
CA LYS A 13 2.62 4.85 3.39
C LYS A 13 4.01 5.01 2.78
N THR A 14 4.16 5.94 1.83
CA THR A 14 5.44 6.19 1.16
C THR A 14 6.50 6.68 2.13
N THR A 15 6.16 7.63 2.98
CA THR A 15 7.08 8.19 3.98
C THR A 15 7.51 7.13 5.01
N VAL A 16 6.57 6.28 5.44
CA VAL A 16 6.88 5.15 6.33
C VAL A 16 7.75 4.10 5.61
N ALA A 17 7.48 3.82 4.32
CA ALA A 17 8.31 2.90 3.53
C ALA A 17 9.75 3.40 3.39
N GLU A 18 9.94 4.71 3.14
CA GLU A 18 11.26 5.36 3.07
C GLU A 18 11.99 5.30 4.42
N ALA A 19 11.30 5.48 5.54
CA ALA A 19 11.86 5.37 6.88
C ALA A 19 12.15 3.91 7.29
N LEU A 20 11.38 2.95 6.78
CA LEU A 20 11.55 1.52 7.02
C LEU A 20 12.72 0.92 6.24
N GLN A 21 12.90 1.37 4.99
CA GLN A 21 13.91 0.81 4.08
C GLN A 21 15.32 0.67 4.70
N PRO A 22 15.90 1.67 5.37
CA PRO A 22 17.25 1.57 5.95
C PRO A 22 17.33 0.66 7.19
N GLN A 23 16.19 0.23 7.74
CA GLN A 23 16.13 -0.64 8.93
C GLN A 23 16.05 -2.12 8.57
N LEU A 24 15.83 -2.44 7.30
CA LEU A 24 15.68 -3.80 6.78
C LEU A 24 16.92 -4.25 6.01
N HIS A 25 17.00 -5.55 5.74
CA HIS A 25 18.12 -6.13 5.00
C HIS A 25 18.05 -5.79 3.51
N ASN A 26 18.96 -4.93 3.03
CA ASN A 26 19.07 -4.57 1.60
C ASN A 26 17.71 -4.30 0.96
N ALA A 27 16.87 -3.49 1.61
CA ALA A 27 15.48 -3.35 1.20
C ALA A 27 15.28 -2.56 -0.09
N HIS A 28 14.37 -3.04 -0.94
CA HIS A 28 13.90 -2.37 -2.15
C HIS A 28 12.45 -1.92 -1.97
N ILE A 29 12.14 -0.67 -2.32
CA ILE A 29 10.77 -0.18 -2.38
C ILE A 29 10.21 -0.52 -3.77
N PHE A 30 9.19 -1.36 -3.79
CA PHE A 30 8.43 -1.71 -5.00
C PHE A 30 7.14 -0.88 -5.04
N ASP A 31 6.95 -0.12 -6.12
CA ASP A 31 5.80 0.76 -6.29
C ASP A 31 4.80 0.22 -7.32
N PRO A 32 3.67 -0.36 -6.89
CA PRO A 32 2.63 -0.85 -7.79
C PRO A 32 1.94 0.24 -8.64
N GLU A 33 2.00 1.51 -8.23
CA GLU A 33 1.41 2.61 -9.00
C GLU A 33 2.12 2.82 -10.34
N LEU A 34 3.43 2.56 -10.41
CA LEU A 34 4.18 2.64 -11.67
C LEU A 34 3.64 1.66 -12.71
N ILE A 35 3.21 0.47 -12.28
CA ILE A 35 2.61 -0.53 -13.16
C ILE A 35 1.22 -0.06 -13.60
N GLY A 36 0.43 0.49 -12.68
CA GLY A 36 -0.89 1.04 -12.98
C GLY A 36 -0.82 2.19 -13.96
N ASN A 37 0.11 3.11 -13.78
CA ASN A 37 0.37 4.22 -14.69
C ASN A 37 0.81 3.70 -16.07
N GLY A 38 1.73 2.73 -16.13
CA GLY A 38 2.14 2.10 -17.38
C GLY A 38 0.99 1.45 -18.14
N ILE A 39 0.03 0.82 -17.45
CA ILE A 39 -1.19 0.29 -18.08
C ILE A 39 -2.05 1.44 -18.63
N ARG A 40 -2.32 2.48 -17.84
CA ARG A 40 -3.11 3.64 -18.28
C ARG A 40 -2.51 4.35 -19.48
N ASP A 41 -1.20 4.54 -19.49
CA ASP A 41 -0.49 5.23 -20.58
C ASP A 41 -0.58 4.48 -21.92
N ASN A 42 -0.80 3.16 -21.87
CA ASN A 42 -0.92 2.32 -23.06
C ASN A 42 -2.37 1.98 -23.44
N TYR A 43 -3.34 2.26 -22.58
CA TYR A 43 -4.74 1.96 -22.85
C TYR A 43 -5.46 3.14 -23.51
N PRO A 44 -6.39 2.89 -24.46
CA PRO A 44 -7.28 3.93 -24.94
C PRO A 44 -8.26 4.35 -23.83
N ALA A 45 -8.67 5.61 -23.83
CA ALA A 45 -9.45 6.22 -22.75
C ALA A 45 -10.75 5.46 -22.37
N ASN A 46 -11.38 4.80 -23.35
CA ASN A 46 -12.60 4.00 -23.11
C ASN A 46 -12.36 2.72 -22.28
N LEU A 47 -11.10 2.34 -22.04
CA LEU A 47 -10.72 1.21 -21.17
C LEU A 47 -10.25 1.68 -19.78
N PHE A 48 -10.22 2.98 -19.52
CA PHE A 48 -9.81 3.49 -18.22
C PHE A 48 -10.77 3.03 -17.11
N ARG A 49 -10.19 2.76 -15.95
CA ARG A 49 -10.90 2.39 -14.72
C ARG A 49 -10.63 3.44 -13.66
N GLU A 50 -11.50 3.50 -12.67
CA GLU A 50 -11.38 4.45 -11.57
C GLU A 50 -10.16 4.17 -10.71
N THR A 51 -9.97 2.89 -10.35
CA THR A 51 -8.83 2.43 -9.54
C THR A 51 -7.96 1.43 -10.30
N PHE A 52 -6.71 1.27 -9.89
CA PHE A 52 -5.82 0.24 -10.46
C PHE A 52 -6.32 -1.17 -10.16
N GLU A 53 -6.98 -1.37 -9.02
CA GLU A 53 -7.55 -2.66 -8.62
C GLU A 53 -8.61 -3.21 -9.60
N GLU A 54 -9.16 -2.37 -10.47
CA GLU A 54 -10.13 -2.77 -11.49
C GLU A 54 -9.51 -3.29 -12.78
N TYR A 55 -8.17 -3.26 -12.88
CA TYR A 55 -7.47 -3.88 -14.00
C TYR A 55 -6.98 -5.28 -13.62
N PRO A 56 -7.55 -6.37 -14.19
CA PRO A 56 -7.02 -7.71 -13.93
C PRO A 56 -5.55 -7.85 -14.27
N LEU A 57 -5.08 -7.13 -15.30
CA LEU A 57 -3.68 -7.09 -15.69
C LEU A 57 -2.80 -6.49 -14.58
N TRP A 58 -3.28 -5.45 -13.88
CA TRP A 58 -2.54 -4.85 -12.77
C TRP A 58 -2.37 -5.83 -11.60
N LEU A 59 -3.44 -6.54 -11.24
CA LEU A 59 -3.42 -7.54 -10.18
C LEU A 59 -2.42 -8.66 -10.51
N GLU A 60 -2.53 -9.24 -11.69
CA GLU A 60 -1.66 -10.35 -12.13
C GLU A 60 -0.20 -9.90 -12.27
N THR A 61 0.05 -8.70 -12.81
CA THR A 61 1.41 -8.19 -13.00
C THR A 61 2.10 -7.94 -11.67
N ASN A 62 1.41 -7.32 -10.70
CA ASN A 62 1.97 -7.08 -9.37
C ASN A 62 2.28 -8.40 -8.64
N TYR A 63 1.37 -9.37 -8.68
CA TYR A 63 1.62 -10.69 -8.11
C TYR A 63 2.89 -11.32 -8.73
N ARG A 64 3.00 -11.35 -10.07
CA ARG A 64 4.13 -11.99 -10.75
C ARG A 64 5.44 -11.29 -10.49
N LEU A 65 5.46 -9.96 -10.50
CA LEU A 65 6.67 -9.20 -10.24
C LEU A 65 7.14 -9.34 -8.79
N LEU A 66 6.23 -9.32 -7.82
CA LEU A 66 6.58 -9.53 -6.42
C LEU A 66 7.13 -10.94 -6.18
N LYS A 67 6.55 -11.95 -6.83
CA LYS A 67 7.07 -13.31 -6.78
C LYS A 67 8.47 -13.41 -7.38
N ASP A 68 8.67 -12.88 -8.60
CA ASP A 68 9.97 -12.90 -9.29
C ASP A 68 11.04 -12.13 -8.49
N LEU A 69 10.67 -10.98 -7.91
CA LEU A 69 11.56 -10.23 -7.02
C LEU A 69 11.93 -11.04 -5.78
N TYR A 70 10.94 -11.65 -5.11
CA TYR A 70 11.21 -12.46 -3.93
C TYR A 70 12.14 -13.65 -4.21
N GLU A 71 11.98 -14.30 -5.35
CA GLU A 71 12.78 -15.47 -5.75
C GLU A 71 14.21 -15.10 -6.17
N ARG A 72 14.47 -13.87 -6.61
CA ARG A 72 15.73 -13.47 -7.25
C ARG A 72 16.49 -12.36 -6.54
N TYR A 73 15.82 -11.60 -5.67
CA TYR A 73 16.42 -10.48 -4.98
C TYR A 73 16.86 -10.87 -3.57
N GLU A 74 18.14 -10.65 -3.26
CA GLU A 74 18.70 -10.90 -1.93
C GLU A 74 18.47 -9.68 -1.01
N GLY A 75 17.22 -9.50 -0.58
CA GLY A 75 16.83 -8.39 0.29
C GLY A 75 15.35 -8.44 0.65
N ASP A 76 14.92 -7.45 1.42
CA ASP A 76 13.52 -7.25 1.77
C ASP A 76 12.83 -6.39 0.72
N ILE A 77 11.50 -6.54 0.57
CA ILE A 77 10.70 -5.76 -0.40
C ILE A 77 9.64 -5.00 0.40
N VAL A 78 9.59 -3.68 0.24
CA VAL A 78 8.58 -2.82 0.88
C VAL A 78 7.60 -2.33 -0.19
N VAL A 79 6.30 -2.53 0.03
CA VAL A 79 5.25 -2.24 -0.94
C VAL A 79 4.24 -1.25 -0.35
N PRO A 80 4.39 0.07 -0.55
CA PRO A 80 3.45 1.07 -0.06
C PRO A 80 2.26 1.23 -1.02
N MET A 81 1.21 0.42 -0.87
CA MET A 81 0.06 0.46 -1.79
C MET A 81 -1.27 0.27 -1.08
N THR A 82 -2.24 1.12 -1.40
CA THR A 82 -3.63 0.99 -0.95
C THR A 82 -4.34 -0.15 -1.68
N LEU A 83 -4.92 -1.09 -0.92
CA LEU A 83 -5.88 -2.07 -1.40
C LEU A 83 -7.19 -1.88 -0.65
N LEU A 84 -8.28 -1.66 -1.39
CA LEU A 84 -9.62 -1.44 -0.85
C LEU A 84 -10.57 -2.63 -1.08
N ARG A 85 -10.14 -3.61 -1.87
CA ARG A 85 -11.01 -4.73 -2.29
C ARG A 85 -10.47 -6.05 -1.79
N GLU A 86 -11.34 -6.85 -1.19
CA GLU A 86 -11.01 -8.23 -0.78
C GLU A 86 -10.50 -9.07 -1.96
N GLY A 87 -11.07 -8.88 -3.15
CA GLY A 87 -10.61 -9.55 -4.37
C GLY A 87 -9.18 -9.19 -4.76
N SER A 88 -8.73 -7.97 -4.48
CA SER A 88 -7.34 -7.54 -4.73
C SER A 88 -6.39 -8.13 -3.71
N TYR A 89 -6.79 -8.16 -2.42
CA TYR A 89 -6.07 -8.89 -1.38
C TYR A 89 -5.89 -10.36 -1.77
N ALA A 90 -6.96 -11.04 -2.15
CA ALA A 90 -6.91 -12.45 -2.55
C ALA A 90 -6.02 -12.69 -3.78
N ALA A 91 -6.09 -11.81 -4.78
CA ALA A 91 -5.36 -11.97 -6.03
C ALA A 91 -3.85 -11.73 -5.91
N ILE A 92 -3.40 -10.96 -4.92
CA ILE A 92 -1.98 -10.62 -4.72
C ILE A 92 -1.48 -11.21 -3.40
N ILE A 93 -2.00 -10.73 -2.27
CA ILE A 93 -1.45 -11.02 -0.95
C ILE A 93 -1.66 -12.48 -0.57
N GLN A 94 -2.93 -12.93 -0.55
CA GLN A 94 -3.25 -14.31 -0.17
C GLN A 94 -2.56 -15.31 -1.08
N ARG A 95 -2.52 -15.05 -2.38
CA ARG A 95 -1.87 -15.92 -3.36
C ARG A 95 -0.37 -16.07 -3.12
N LEU A 96 0.34 -14.98 -2.75
CA LEU A 96 1.77 -15.05 -2.38
C LEU A 96 1.96 -15.83 -1.07
N LEU A 97 1.09 -15.62 -0.08
CA LEU A 97 1.11 -16.36 1.20
C LEU A 97 0.86 -17.87 0.98
N ASP A 98 -0.09 -18.23 0.13
CA ASP A 98 -0.41 -19.63 -0.21
C ASP A 98 0.77 -20.35 -0.89
N GLU A 99 1.65 -19.62 -1.56
CA GLU A 99 2.89 -20.12 -2.14
C GLU A 99 4.06 -20.15 -1.15
N GLY A 100 3.83 -19.81 0.11
CA GLY A 100 4.83 -19.84 1.18
C GLY A 100 5.78 -18.65 1.19
N ILE A 101 5.44 -17.56 0.48
CA ILE A 101 6.23 -16.33 0.48
C ILE A 101 5.94 -15.56 1.78
N PRO A 102 6.93 -15.36 2.67
CA PRO A 102 6.71 -14.69 3.95
C PRO A 102 6.41 -13.22 3.75
N MET A 103 5.33 -12.74 4.39
CA MET A 103 4.87 -11.37 4.28
C MET A 103 4.41 -10.80 5.62
N LYS A 104 4.71 -9.53 5.86
CA LYS A 104 4.09 -8.70 6.88
C LYS A 104 3.07 -7.79 6.18
N TYR A 105 1.80 -8.10 6.34
CA TYR A 105 0.71 -7.26 5.81
C TYR A 105 0.26 -6.32 6.92
N VAL A 106 0.59 -5.03 6.75
CA VAL A 106 0.37 -3.97 7.75
C VAL A 106 -0.67 -2.99 7.21
N TYR A 107 -1.65 -2.63 8.02
CA TYR A 107 -2.56 -1.51 7.75
C TYR A 107 -2.19 -0.32 8.64
N LEU A 108 -1.85 0.79 8.01
CA LEU A 108 -1.58 2.05 8.69
C LEU A 108 -2.90 2.77 8.95
N ASP A 109 -3.25 2.90 10.23
CA ASP A 109 -4.51 3.49 10.68
C ASP A 109 -4.37 5.00 10.90
N ALA A 110 -5.41 5.73 10.53
CA ALA A 110 -5.59 7.13 10.92
C ALA A 110 -7.09 7.48 10.92
N ASP A 111 -7.47 8.48 11.68
CA ASP A 111 -8.81 9.03 11.63
C ASP A 111 -9.01 10.00 10.45
N GLU A 112 -10.28 10.29 10.14
CA GLU A 112 -10.66 11.16 9.02
C GLU A 112 -10.06 12.57 9.15
N ALA A 113 -10.03 13.13 10.36
CA ALA A 113 -9.51 14.47 10.61
C ALA A 113 -8.01 14.54 10.32
N THR A 114 -7.25 13.54 10.78
CA THR A 114 -5.82 13.41 10.51
C THR A 114 -5.53 13.25 9.02
N LEU A 115 -6.30 12.41 8.30
CA LEU A 115 -6.12 12.23 6.85
C LEU A 115 -6.38 13.52 6.08
N LYS A 116 -7.48 14.23 6.39
CA LYS A 116 -7.78 15.52 5.77
C LYS A 116 -6.71 16.57 6.06
N HIS A 117 -6.25 16.68 7.31
CA HIS A 117 -5.17 17.56 7.69
C HIS A 117 -3.89 17.27 6.88
N ARG A 118 -3.49 16.01 6.79
CA ARG A 118 -2.27 15.61 6.07
C ARG A 118 -2.34 15.85 4.56
N MET A 119 -3.53 15.83 3.97
CA MET A 119 -3.72 16.03 2.51
C MET A 119 -4.03 17.49 2.18
N ILE A 120 -5.03 18.09 2.82
CA ILE A 120 -5.54 19.41 2.47
C ILE A 120 -4.71 20.50 3.11
N ASP A 121 -4.51 20.47 4.44
CA ASP A 121 -3.83 21.55 5.16
C ASP A 121 -2.33 21.60 4.83
N SER A 122 -1.75 20.50 4.38
CA SER A 122 -0.38 20.49 3.84
C SER A 122 -0.26 20.98 2.40
N GLY A 123 -1.37 21.29 1.73
CA GLY A 123 -1.42 21.76 0.35
C GLY A 123 -1.10 20.68 -0.71
N ARG A 124 -1.19 19.39 -0.35
CA ARG A 124 -0.94 18.28 -1.27
C ARG A 124 -2.14 17.96 -2.15
N GLU A 125 -3.35 18.19 -1.61
CA GLU A 125 -4.60 17.87 -2.27
C GLU A 125 -5.62 19.01 -2.11
N GLU A 126 -6.44 19.19 -3.13
CA GLU A 126 -7.61 20.05 -3.03
C GLU A 126 -8.72 19.35 -2.22
N PRO A 127 -9.61 20.11 -1.53
CA PRO A 127 -10.66 19.54 -0.67
C PRO A 127 -11.62 18.58 -1.39
N ASP A 128 -11.78 18.71 -2.69
CA ASP A 128 -12.65 17.89 -3.54
C ASP A 128 -11.88 16.91 -4.44
N SER A 129 -10.59 16.71 -4.19
CA SER A 129 -9.77 15.77 -4.95
C SER A 129 -10.31 14.35 -4.86
N TRP A 130 -9.91 13.53 -5.82
CA TRP A 130 -10.29 12.11 -5.84
C TRP A 130 -9.86 11.39 -4.56
N CYS A 131 -8.64 11.62 -4.08
CA CYS A 131 -8.12 11.01 -2.86
C CYS A 131 -8.96 11.38 -1.63
N VAL A 132 -9.31 12.66 -1.47
CA VAL A 132 -10.12 13.13 -0.35
C VAL A 132 -11.52 12.54 -0.38
N ARG A 133 -12.16 12.45 -1.55
CA ARG A 133 -13.48 11.81 -1.70
C ARG A 133 -13.48 10.32 -1.37
N HIS A 134 -12.35 9.64 -1.46
CA HIS A 134 -12.22 8.21 -1.16
C HIS A 134 -11.87 7.90 0.29
N ILE A 135 -11.65 8.90 1.16
CA ILE A 135 -11.41 8.69 2.60
C ILE A 135 -12.46 7.77 3.25
N PRO A 136 -13.80 8.00 3.07
CA PRO A 136 -14.80 7.13 3.69
C PRO A 136 -14.67 5.66 3.30
N ALA A 137 -14.35 5.37 2.03
CA ALA A 137 -14.13 4.00 1.57
C ALA A 137 -12.89 3.38 2.22
N CYS A 138 -11.81 4.15 2.36
CA CYS A 138 -10.59 3.70 3.04
C CYS A 138 -10.84 3.39 4.52
N LEU A 139 -11.59 4.23 5.23
CA LEU A 139 -11.93 4.02 6.64
C LEU A 139 -12.86 2.81 6.85
N ALA A 140 -13.75 2.55 5.90
CA ALA A 140 -14.57 1.34 5.94
C ALA A 140 -13.69 0.07 5.83
N VAL A 141 -12.68 0.07 4.96
CA VAL A 141 -11.71 -1.03 4.84
C VAL A 141 -10.86 -1.14 6.10
N GLN A 142 -10.33 -0.03 6.62
CA GLN A 142 -9.57 0.00 7.88
C GLN A 142 -10.33 -0.70 9.01
N THR A 143 -11.63 -0.47 9.12
CA THR A 143 -12.45 -1.08 10.17
C THR A 143 -12.76 -2.56 9.92
N ALA A 144 -12.85 -2.96 8.65
CA ALA A 144 -13.26 -4.31 8.26
C ALA A 144 -12.09 -5.28 8.04
N ASP A 145 -10.88 -4.76 7.75
CA ASP A 145 -9.72 -5.60 7.47
C ASP A 145 -9.28 -6.33 8.73
N THR A 146 -9.36 -7.66 8.68
CA THR A 146 -8.95 -8.57 9.76
C THR A 146 -7.68 -9.35 9.40
N HIS A 147 -7.12 -9.15 8.21
CA HIS A 147 -5.93 -9.83 7.73
C HIS A 147 -4.65 -9.10 8.15
N ALA A 148 -4.74 -7.78 8.27
CA ALA A 148 -3.59 -6.93 8.52
C ALA A 148 -3.22 -6.82 10.01
N ILE A 149 -1.95 -6.51 10.24
CA ILE A 149 -1.49 -5.97 11.53
C ILE A 149 -1.76 -4.47 11.49
N HIS A 150 -2.67 -3.99 12.37
CA HIS A 150 -3.06 -2.60 12.43
C HIS A 150 -2.07 -1.77 13.27
N ILE A 151 -1.60 -0.66 12.73
CA ILE A 151 -0.67 0.27 13.39
C ILE A 151 -1.23 1.69 13.30
N ASP A 152 -1.55 2.27 14.45
CA ASP A 152 -2.00 3.66 14.54
C ASP A 152 -0.86 4.64 14.21
N THR A 153 -1.17 5.62 13.37
CA THR A 153 -0.21 6.63 12.92
C THR A 153 -0.48 8.02 13.48
N VAL A 154 -1.56 8.19 14.25
CA VAL A 154 -1.96 9.52 14.78
C VAL A 154 -0.95 9.99 15.80
N GLY A 155 -0.41 11.20 15.60
CA GLY A 155 0.57 11.81 16.51
C GLY A 155 1.94 11.13 16.55
N ARG A 156 2.23 10.21 15.62
CA ARG A 156 3.51 9.49 15.57
C ARG A 156 4.35 9.92 14.38
N THR A 157 5.66 9.77 14.53
CA THR A 157 6.61 10.03 13.43
C THR A 157 6.73 8.80 12.51
N PRO A 158 7.12 8.97 11.25
CA PRO A 158 7.41 7.84 10.35
C PRO A 158 8.49 6.91 10.92
N GLU A 159 9.45 7.45 11.64
CA GLU A 159 10.53 6.71 12.29
C GLU A 159 10.00 5.79 13.40
N ASP A 160 9.10 6.29 14.27
CA ASP A 160 8.48 5.46 15.31
C ASP A 160 7.67 4.31 14.72
N ILE A 161 6.90 4.60 13.68
CA ILE A 161 6.07 3.61 12.99
C ILE A 161 6.94 2.56 12.29
N SER A 162 7.98 3.01 11.60
CA SER A 162 8.88 2.09 10.89
C SER A 162 9.68 1.19 11.83
N GLN A 163 10.08 1.68 13.01
CA GLN A 163 10.71 0.87 14.04
C GLN A 163 9.78 -0.23 14.57
N GLU A 164 8.50 0.10 14.78
CA GLU A 164 7.51 -0.91 15.19
C GLU A 164 7.32 -1.98 14.10
N ILE A 165 7.23 -1.57 12.83
CA ILE A 165 7.10 -2.51 11.70
C ILE A 165 8.34 -3.40 11.58
N ALA A 166 9.54 -2.84 11.71
CA ALA A 166 10.79 -3.60 11.63
C ALA A 166 10.91 -4.64 12.79
N ALA A 167 10.30 -4.36 13.94
CA ALA A 167 10.28 -5.25 15.11
C ALA A 167 9.21 -6.35 15.03
N LEU A 168 8.31 -6.35 14.03
CA LEU A 168 7.33 -7.42 13.84
C LEU A 168 8.05 -8.75 13.55
N THR A 169 7.82 -9.75 14.39
CA THR A 169 8.41 -11.09 14.26
C THR A 169 7.51 -12.06 13.51
#